data_91eb272a6fd006f401b0812bcd963d38
#
_entry.id   91eb272a6fd006f401b0812bcd963d38
#
_cell.length_a   1.000
_cell.length_b   1.000
_cell.length_c   1.000
_cell.angle_alpha   90.00
_cell.angle_beta   90.00
_cell.angle_gamma   90.00
#
_symmetry.space_group_name_H-M   'P 1'
#
loop_
_entity.id
_entity.type
_entity.pdbx_description
1 polymer ?
#
loop_
_entity_poly.entity_id
_entity_poly.type
_entity_poly.pdbx_seq_one_letter_code
_entity_poly.pdbx_strand_id
1 'polypeptide(L)'
;MRINFRFTLLFAFISCTAIAQMPNSDIYLFTIKLTGSTMIVKKGENITKREGYDNQPFFTPDNKSLLFVSIKEDKQADVYSYNLGNQKTISITQTPVSEYSPIVTPDGKFFTTVVVEQDSTQRIYKYDFKNKLKPELLFDEDSVGYYSWLNKDSVLYYKLTAPQSLHAYDIKNKRDVWIANAPIRSFKPIKNVSFFYGTQDKNETIIRIYNMRLKKSEEYVAVKKENEDFIWDKTLGLMKSDGSKIMRYNDDIKTWVEMADFSSFGVGKITRFAFSPNGRYIAVVGNK
;
A
#
# COMPACT_ATOMS: atom_id res chain seq x y z
N MET A 1 40.71 -58.75 23.16
CA MET A 1 39.66 -58.43 22.22
C MET A 1 38.96 -57.15 22.76
N ARG A 2 39.29 -55.97 22.22
CA ARG A 2 38.73 -54.67 22.68
C ARG A 2 37.62 -54.26 21.68
N ILE A 3 36.40 -54.21 22.16
CA ILE A 3 35.24 -53.77 21.37
C ILE A 3 35.11 -52.26 21.53
N ASN A 4 35.31 -51.50 20.42
CA ASN A 4 35.10 -50.06 20.37
C ASN A 4 33.65 -49.80 19.97
N PHE A 5 32.83 -49.30 20.90
CA PHE A 5 31.49 -48.76 20.61
C PHE A 5 31.65 -47.33 20.08
N ARG A 6 31.31 -47.11 18.79
CA ARG A 6 31.13 -45.78 18.23
C ARG A 6 29.66 -45.36 18.42
N PHE A 7 29.46 -44.36 19.28
CA PHE A 7 28.19 -43.68 19.42
C PHE A 7 28.04 -42.69 18.26
N THR A 8 27.12 -42.94 17.34
CA THR A 8 26.74 -41.98 16.31
C THR A 8 25.60 -41.10 16.85
N LEU A 9 25.90 -39.84 17.18
CA LEU A 9 24.90 -38.88 17.61
C LEU A 9 24.14 -38.41 16.37
N LEU A 10 22.86 -38.79 16.24
CA LEU A 10 21.96 -38.34 15.20
C LEU A 10 21.39 -36.98 15.63
N PHE A 11 21.90 -35.89 15.06
CA PHE A 11 21.31 -34.55 15.23
C PHE A 11 20.05 -34.45 14.37
N ALA A 12 18.87 -34.53 14.98
CA ALA A 12 17.61 -34.20 14.35
C ALA A 12 17.50 -32.66 14.24
N PHE A 13 17.69 -32.14 13.04
CA PHE A 13 17.36 -30.75 12.74
C PHE A 13 15.83 -30.58 12.75
N ILE A 14 15.27 -30.06 13.83
CA ILE A 14 13.90 -29.58 13.87
C ILE A 14 13.92 -28.22 13.16
N SER A 15 13.55 -28.20 11.87
CA SER A 15 13.27 -26.97 11.12
C SER A 15 11.97 -26.38 11.67
N CYS A 16 12.12 -25.41 12.59
CA CYS A 16 11.02 -24.58 13.05
C CYS A 16 10.66 -23.62 11.90
N THR A 17 9.66 -23.96 11.10
CA THR A 17 9.06 -23.01 10.15
C THR A 17 8.35 -21.95 10.96
N ALA A 18 9.00 -20.80 11.18
CA ALA A 18 8.33 -19.62 11.70
C ALA A 18 7.30 -19.18 10.65
N ILE A 19 6.04 -19.51 10.88
CA ILE A 19 4.92 -18.93 10.13
C ILE A 19 4.91 -17.45 10.55
N ALA A 20 5.35 -16.56 9.67
CA ALA A 20 5.26 -15.14 9.89
C ALA A 20 3.77 -14.78 10.07
N GLN A 21 3.37 -14.53 11.30
CA GLN A 21 2.01 -14.14 11.61
C GLN A 21 1.76 -12.76 10.96
N MET A 22 0.72 -12.65 10.13
CA MET A 22 0.33 -11.37 9.54
C MET A 22 0.07 -10.37 10.67
N PRO A 23 0.57 -9.12 10.55
CA PRO A 23 0.39 -8.12 11.60
C PRO A 23 -1.09 -7.85 11.85
N ASN A 24 -1.50 -7.86 13.10
CA ASN A 24 -2.84 -7.46 13.51
C ASN A 24 -2.98 -5.95 13.26
N SER A 25 -3.89 -5.56 12.36
CA SER A 25 -4.11 -4.17 11.99
C SER A 25 -5.58 -3.89 11.73
N ASP A 26 -6.03 -2.72 12.20
CA ASP A 26 -7.38 -2.23 12.00
C ASP A 26 -7.37 -0.96 11.14
N ILE A 27 -8.50 -0.71 10.47
CA ILE A 27 -8.76 0.54 9.76
C ILE A 27 -9.64 1.45 10.62
N TYR A 28 -9.12 2.63 10.90
CA TYR A 28 -9.82 3.72 11.56
C TYR A 28 -10.23 4.75 10.52
N LEU A 29 -11.50 5.12 10.50
CA LEU A 29 -12.04 6.14 9.62
C LEU A 29 -12.35 7.40 10.41
N PHE A 30 -11.77 8.53 10.00
CA PHE A 30 -11.96 9.82 10.65
C PHE A 30 -12.60 10.83 9.71
N THR A 31 -13.54 11.60 10.24
CA THR A 31 -13.98 12.85 9.60
C THR A 31 -13.01 13.96 9.96
N ILE A 32 -12.54 14.70 8.96
CA ILE A 32 -11.55 15.74 9.14
C ILE A 32 -12.00 17.08 8.53
N LYS A 33 -11.34 18.15 8.97
CA LYS A 33 -11.38 19.45 8.32
C LYS A 33 -9.93 19.92 8.09
N LEU A 34 -9.59 20.16 6.85
CA LEU A 34 -8.32 20.76 6.47
C LEU A 34 -8.41 22.28 6.62
N THR A 35 -7.42 22.91 7.25
CA THR A 35 -7.34 24.35 7.45
C THR A 35 -5.89 24.76 7.22
N GLY A 36 -5.59 25.23 6.00
CA GLY A 36 -4.20 25.47 5.57
C GLY A 36 -3.36 24.21 5.66
N SER A 37 -2.30 24.25 6.46
CA SER A 37 -1.37 23.13 6.67
C SER A 37 -1.73 22.21 7.83
N THR A 38 -2.82 22.50 8.56
CA THR A 38 -3.27 21.70 9.72
C THR A 38 -4.51 20.87 9.39
N MET A 39 -4.67 19.75 10.11
CA MET A 39 -5.82 18.89 10.01
C MET A 39 -6.51 18.79 11.36
N ILE A 40 -7.77 19.21 11.41
CA ILE A 40 -8.62 19.06 12.59
C ILE A 40 -9.35 17.71 12.45
N VAL A 41 -9.03 16.77 13.33
CA VAL A 41 -9.71 15.49 13.44
C VAL A 41 -10.97 15.69 14.28
N LYS A 42 -12.15 15.38 13.72
CA LYS A 42 -13.44 15.65 14.37
C LYS A 42 -14.02 14.43 15.07
N LYS A 43 -14.21 13.35 14.32
CA LYS A 43 -14.80 12.10 14.77
C LYS A 43 -14.09 10.95 14.11
N GLY A 44 -13.87 9.86 14.82
CA GLY A 44 -13.28 8.65 14.28
C GLY A 44 -13.92 7.40 14.85
N GLU A 45 -13.87 6.34 14.09
CA GLU A 45 -14.28 5.01 14.49
C GLU A 45 -13.38 3.95 13.87
N ASN A 46 -13.15 2.86 14.59
CA ASN A 46 -12.55 1.67 14.06
C ASN A 46 -13.63 0.91 13.27
N ILE A 47 -13.51 0.87 11.94
CA ILE A 47 -14.53 0.29 11.05
C ILE A 47 -14.35 -1.22 10.82
N THR A 48 -13.22 -1.80 11.22
CA THR A 48 -12.96 -3.24 11.10
C THR A 48 -12.99 -3.98 12.42
N LYS A 49 -12.52 -3.40 13.51
CA LYS A 49 -12.66 -3.77 14.94
C LYS A 49 -12.67 -5.28 15.21
N ARG A 50 -11.67 -6.00 14.72
CA ARG A 50 -11.52 -7.45 14.91
C ARG A 50 -10.04 -7.84 15.01
N GLU A 51 -9.74 -9.07 15.40
CA GLU A 51 -8.39 -9.63 15.21
C GLU A 51 -8.19 -10.01 13.74
N GLY A 52 -6.98 -9.75 13.23
CA GLY A 52 -6.59 -10.07 11.88
C GLY A 52 -6.01 -8.89 11.11
N TYR A 53 -5.83 -9.08 9.82
CA TYR A 53 -5.22 -8.10 8.93
C TYR A 53 -6.31 -7.35 8.16
N ASP A 54 -6.44 -6.05 8.42
CA ASP A 54 -7.24 -5.11 7.65
C ASP A 54 -6.36 -3.94 7.24
N ASN A 55 -6.13 -3.75 5.92
CA ASN A 55 -5.10 -2.84 5.42
C ASN A 55 -5.41 -2.33 4.00
N GLN A 56 -4.49 -1.53 3.46
CA GLN A 56 -4.48 -1.04 2.08
C GLN A 56 -5.75 -0.25 1.70
N PRO A 57 -6.16 0.75 2.52
CA PRO A 57 -7.35 1.54 2.26
C PRO A 57 -7.19 2.39 1.00
N PHE A 58 -8.25 2.43 0.18
CA PHE A 58 -8.35 3.25 -1.01
C PHE A 58 -9.76 3.84 -1.15
N PHE A 59 -9.90 5.16 -1.08
CA PHE A 59 -11.18 5.81 -1.32
C PHE A 59 -11.55 5.82 -2.80
N THR A 60 -12.80 5.49 -3.10
CA THR A 60 -13.30 5.59 -4.48
C THR A 60 -13.37 7.05 -4.93
N PRO A 61 -13.09 7.35 -6.23
CA PRO A 61 -13.07 8.72 -6.75
C PRO A 61 -14.40 9.48 -6.57
N ASP A 62 -15.53 8.76 -6.50
CA ASP A 62 -16.85 9.32 -6.26
C ASP A 62 -17.15 9.65 -4.79
N ASN A 63 -16.20 9.38 -3.88
CA ASN A 63 -16.31 9.57 -2.43
C ASN A 63 -17.47 8.79 -1.76
N LYS A 64 -17.90 7.68 -2.33
CA LYS A 64 -18.98 6.87 -1.76
C LYS A 64 -18.49 5.70 -0.94
N SER A 65 -17.29 5.18 -1.23
CA SER A 65 -16.78 3.97 -0.58
C SER A 65 -15.29 4.06 -0.26
N LEU A 66 -14.89 3.26 0.71
CA LEU A 66 -13.52 2.93 1.02
C LEU A 66 -13.29 1.45 0.68
N LEU A 67 -12.41 1.17 -0.27
CA LEU A 67 -11.94 -0.19 -0.56
C LEU A 67 -10.80 -0.53 0.40
N PHE A 68 -10.68 -1.78 0.79
CA PHE A 68 -9.59 -2.25 1.63
C PHE A 68 -9.42 -3.77 1.50
N VAL A 69 -8.29 -4.28 1.96
CA VAL A 69 -8.01 -5.71 2.05
C VAL A 69 -8.28 -6.20 3.46
N SER A 70 -8.92 -7.35 3.57
CA SER A 70 -9.17 -8.03 4.82
C SER A 70 -8.79 -9.51 4.71
N ILE A 71 -8.01 -10.02 5.67
CA ILE A 71 -7.72 -11.44 5.82
C ILE A 71 -8.49 -11.94 7.04
N LYS A 72 -9.37 -12.89 6.82
CA LYS A 72 -10.21 -13.49 7.84
C LYS A 72 -9.69 -14.86 8.28
N GLU A 73 -10.55 -15.66 8.89
CA GLU A 73 -10.23 -16.97 9.45
C GLU A 73 -9.78 -17.98 8.41
N ASP A 74 -10.24 -17.86 7.17
CA ASP A 74 -9.83 -18.67 6.00
C ASP A 74 -8.41 -18.38 5.52
N LYS A 75 -7.74 -17.34 6.10
CA LYS A 75 -6.40 -16.86 5.77
C LYS A 75 -6.25 -16.35 4.34
N GLN A 76 -7.35 -16.18 3.60
CA GLN A 76 -7.37 -15.58 2.29
C GLN A 76 -7.55 -14.07 2.38
N ALA A 77 -6.83 -13.34 1.54
CA ALA A 77 -6.99 -11.90 1.39
C ALA A 77 -8.06 -11.59 0.36
N ASP A 78 -9.12 -10.91 0.77
CA ASP A 78 -10.17 -10.43 -0.12
C ASP A 78 -10.29 -8.91 -0.06
N VAL A 79 -10.83 -8.33 -1.14
CA VAL A 79 -11.17 -6.91 -1.18
C VAL A 79 -12.57 -6.68 -0.64
N TYR A 80 -12.68 -5.74 0.28
CA TYR A 80 -13.93 -5.27 0.89
C TYR A 80 -14.20 -3.83 0.49
N SER A 81 -15.47 -3.46 0.49
CA SER A 81 -15.95 -2.10 0.29
C SER A 81 -16.79 -1.67 1.49
N TYR A 82 -16.36 -0.62 2.18
CA TYR A 82 -17.13 0.08 3.20
C TYR A 82 -17.83 1.28 2.57
N ASN A 83 -19.16 1.31 2.63
CA ASN A 83 -19.97 2.41 2.12
C ASN A 83 -20.02 3.55 3.13
N LEU A 84 -19.55 4.75 2.75
CA LEU A 84 -19.45 5.92 3.63
C LEU A 84 -20.84 6.50 4.03
N GLY A 85 -21.88 6.24 3.25
CA GLY A 85 -23.23 6.76 3.52
C GLY A 85 -24.02 5.92 4.50
N ASN A 86 -24.05 4.59 4.31
CA ASN A 86 -24.84 3.67 5.14
C ASN A 86 -24.00 2.84 6.12
N GLN A 87 -22.67 3.04 6.12
CA GLN A 87 -21.71 2.40 7.02
C GLN A 87 -21.70 0.86 6.96
N LYS A 88 -22.05 0.29 5.80
CA LYS A 88 -22.04 -1.16 5.59
C LYS A 88 -20.78 -1.61 4.84
N THR A 89 -20.22 -2.72 5.30
CA THR A 89 -19.12 -3.42 4.64
C THR A 89 -19.63 -4.63 3.87
N ILE A 90 -19.18 -4.78 2.63
CA ILE A 90 -19.43 -5.98 1.81
C ILE A 90 -18.11 -6.47 1.21
N SER A 91 -17.94 -7.78 1.04
CA SER A 91 -16.89 -8.33 0.21
C SER A 91 -17.20 -8.04 -1.26
N ILE A 92 -16.18 -7.59 -2.02
CA ILE A 92 -16.32 -7.32 -3.46
C ILE A 92 -15.49 -8.26 -4.32
N THR A 93 -14.57 -9.01 -3.73
CA THR A 93 -13.97 -10.20 -4.36
C THR A 93 -14.35 -11.44 -3.54
N GLN A 94 -14.63 -12.54 -4.20
CA GLN A 94 -14.95 -13.85 -3.63
C GLN A 94 -14.41 -14.91 -4.58
N THR A 95 -13.13 -14.81 -4.89
CA THR A 95 -12.42 -15.73 -5.78
C THR A 95 -11.67 -16.77 -4.95
N PRO A 96 -11.18 -17.87 -5.51
CA PRO A 96 -10.40 -18.86 -4.77
C PRO A 96 -8.93 -18.47 -4.57
N VAL A 97 -8.58 -17.20 -4.81
CA VAL A 97 -7.21 -16.67 -4.71
C VAL A 97 -7.18 -15.39 -3.88
N SER A 98 -6.00 -14.97 -3.43
CA SER A 98 -5.86 -13.76 -2.63
C SER A 98 -5.69 -12.51 -3.50
N GLU A 99 -6.39 -11.44 -3.14
CA GLU A 99 -6.31 -10.12 -3.78
C GLU A 99 -5.81 -9.04 -2.81
N TYR A 100 -4.87 -8.22 -3.29
CA TYR A 100 -4.23 -7.15 -2.52
C TYR A 100 -4.25 -5.82 -3.26
N SER A 101 -4.06 -4.73 -2.52
CA SER A 101 -3.85 -3.37 -3.05
C SER A 101 -4.95 -2.91 -4.02
N PRO A 102 -6.24 -2.86 -3.59
CA PRO A 102 -7.32 -2.42 -4.45
C PRO A 102 -7.15 -0.94 -4.83
N ILE A 103 -7.18 -0.64 -6.13
CA ILE A 103 -7.10 0.72 -6.68
C ILE A 103 -8.14 0.86 -7.79
N VAL A 104 -8.95 1.90 -7.74
CA VAL A 104 -9.89 2.21 -8.82
C VAL A 104 -9.12 2.75 -10.02
N THR A 105 -9.49 2.28 -11.22
CA THR A 105 -8.87 2.76 -12.47
C THR A 105 -9.09 4.26 -12.67
N PRO A 106 -8.20 4.97 -13.38
CA PRO A 106 -8.31 6.43 -13.57
C PRO A 106 -9.62 6.90 -14.21
N ASP A 107 -10.31 6.03 -14.96
CA ASP A 107 -11.63 6.31 -15.55
C ASP A 107 -12.81 6.03 -14.59
N GLY A 108 -12.53 5.48 -13.41
CA GLY A 108 -13.53 5.18 -12.38
C GLY A 108 -14.44 3.99 -12.66
N LYS A 109 -14.23 3.26 -13.75
CA LYS A 109 -15.15 2.19 -14.18
C LYS A 109 -14.85 0.82 -13.58
N PHE A 110 -13.59 0.57 -13.28
CA PHE A 110 -13.06 -0.70 -12.80
C PHE A 110 -12.25 -0.49 -11.54
N PHE A 111 -11.95 -1.56 -10.85
CA PHE A 111 -10.84 -1.56 -9.88
C PHE A 111 -9.82 -2.62 -10.26
N THR A 112 -8.59 -2.43 -9.83
CA THR A 112 -7.48 -3.35 -10.05
C THR A 112 -6.95 -3.85 -8.72
N THR A 113 -6.36 -5.05 -8.71
CA THR A 113 -5.72 -5.65 -7.53
C THR A 113 -4.47 -6.40 -7.97
N VAL A 114 -3.55 -6.64 -7.04
CA VAL A 114 -2.56 -7.70 -7.17
C VAL A 114 -3.23 -9.00 -6.77
N VAL A 115 -3.28 -9.96 -7.67
CA VAL A 115 -3.78 -11.32 -7.43
C VAL A 115 -2.60 -12.25 -7.18
N VAL A 116 -2.67 -13.07 -6.14
CA VAL A 116 -1.76 -14.20 -5.92
C VAL A 116 -2.41 -15.43 -6.49
N GLU A 117 -1.98 -15.85 -7.68
CA GLU A 117 -2.53 -16.99 -8.41
C GLU A 117 -2.26 -18.33 -7.67
N GLN A 118 -2.89 -19.41 -8.09
CA GLN A 118 -2.77 -20.71 -7.43
C GLN A 118 -1.32 -21.26 -7.41
N ASP A 119 -0.51 -20.90 -8.41
CA ASP A 119 0.92 -21.23 -8.49
C ASP A 119 1.82 -20.24 -7.76
N SER A 120 1.23 -19.32 -6.99
CA SER A 120 1.89 -18.21 -6.28
C SER A 120 2.42 -17.09 -7.17
N THR A 121 2.12 -17.09 -8.46
CA THR A 121 2.43 -15.98 -9.36
C THR A 121 1.61 -14.74 -8.96
N GLN A 122 2.24 -13.58 -8.95
CA GLN A 122 1.60 -12.32 -8.57
C GLN A 122 1.50 -11.40 -9.77
N ARG A 123 0.27 -11.10 -10.20
CA ARG A 123 -0.03 -10.22 -11.34
C ARG A 123 -1.14 -9.23 -11.03
N ILE A 124 -1.29 -8.20 -11.85
CA ILE A 124 -2.36 -7.21 -11.70
C ILE A 124 -3.55 -7.60 -12.54
N TYR A 125 -4.71 -7.71 -11.89
CA TYR A 125 -5.99 -8.00 -12.55
C TYR A 125 -6.94 -6.81 -12.41
N LYS A 126 -7.79 -6.65 -13.40
CA LYS A 126 -8.85 -5.64 -13.50
C LYS A 126 -10.20 -6.30 -13.31
N TYR A 127 -11.03 -5.73 -12.43
CA TYR A 127 -12.35 -6.20 -12.04
C TYR A 127 -13.41 -5.17 -12.43
N ASP A 128 -14.51 -5.61 -13.03
CA ASP A 128 -15.71 -4.80 -13.18
C ASP A 128 -16.48 -4.75 -11.86
N PHE A 129 -16.90 -3.57 -11.41
CA PHE A 129 -17.72 -3.43 -10.20
C PHE A 129 -19.05 -4.18 -10.26
N LYS A 130 -19.58 -4.44 -11.46
CA LYS A 130 -20.82 -5.18 -11.70
C LYS A 130 -20.60 -6.68 -11.85
N ASN A 131 -19.50 -7.08 -12.51
CA ASN A 131 -19.17 -8.49 -12.77
C ASN A 131 -17.78 -8.84 -12.21
N LYS A 132 -17.73 -8.96 -10.89
CA LYS A 132 -16.49 -9.15 -10.12
C LYS A 132 -15.86 -10.54 -10.23
N LEU A 133 -16.62 -11.53 -10.73
CA LEU A 133 -16.19 -12.93 -10.81
C LEU A 133 -15.39 -13.26 -12.08
N LYS A 134 -15.22 -12.31 -13.00
CA LYS A 134 -14.44 -12.47 -14.22
C LYS A 134 -13.37 -11.38 -14.34
N PRO A 135 -12.30 -11.47 -13.52
CA PRO A 135 -11.20 -10.53 -13.63
C PRO A 135 -10.46 -10.72 -14.96
N GLU A 136 -9.95 -9.64 -15.50
CA GLU A 136 -9.11 -9.61 -16.69
C GLU A 136 -7.67 -9.28 -16.30
N LEU A 137 -6.69 -10.03 -16.82
CA LEU A 137 -5.28 -9.70 -16.67
C LEU A 137 -5.01 -8.31 -17.25
N LEU A 138 -4.39 -7.41 -16.46
CA LEU A 138 -4.14 -6.04 -16.91
C LEU A 138 -2.98 -5.98 -17.91
N PHE A 139 -1.91 -6.69 -17.62
CA PHE A 139 -0.73 -6.93 -18.49
C PHE A 139 0.07 -8.13 -17.96
N ASP A 140 0.88 -8.73 -18.82
CA ASP A 140 1.58 -9.99 -18.54
C ASP A 140 2.99 -9.75 -17.94
N GLU A 141 3.02 -9.08 -16.77
CA GLU A 141 4.21 -8.98 -15.91
C GLU A 141 3.92 -9.61 -14.57
N ASP A 142 4.81 -10.45 -14.11
CA ASP A 142 4.70 -11.19 -12.87
C ASP A 142 5.52 -10.61 -11.71
N SER A 143 5.48 -11.30 -10.57
CA SER A 143 6.21 -10.93 -9.34
C SER A 143 5.84 -9.54 -8.82
N VAL A 144 4.62 -9.07 -9.07
CA VAL A 144 4.15 -7.76 -8.67
C VAL A 144 3.79 -7.74 -7.19
N GLY A 145 4.50 -6.93 -6.38
CA GLY A 145 4.19 -6.75 -4.97
C GLY A 145 3.24 -5.59 -4.70
N TYR A 146 3.50 -4.45 -5.32
CA TYR A 146 2.74 -3.21 -5.18
C TYR A 146 2.65 -2.49 -6.51
N TYR A 147 1.63 -1.65 -6.68
CA TYR A 147 1.48 -0.85 -7.89
C TYR A 147 0.71 0.46 -7.63
N SER A 148 0.73 1.35 -8.60
CA SER A 148 -0.05 2.59 -8.63
C SER A 148 -0.27 3.02 -10.07
N TRP A 149 -1.44 3.54 -10.39
CA TRP A 149 -1.68 4.15 -11.69
C TRP A 149 -0.90 5.46 -11.80
N LEU A 150 -0.03 5.61 -12.81
CA LEU A 150 0.62 6.86 -13.13
C LEU A 150 -0.33 7.79 -13.91
N ASN A 151 -1.07 7.21 -14.83
CA ASN A 151 -2.11 7.83 -15.65
C ASN A 151 -3.03 6.74 -16.22
N LYS A 152 -3.96 7.08 -17.13
CA LYS A 152 -4.92 6.11 -17.70
C LYS A 152 -4.29 4.99 -18.54
N ASP A 153 -3.08 5.17 -19.04
CA ASP A 153 -2.38 4.24 -19.93
C ASP A 153 -1.10 3.65 -19.30
N SER A 154 -0.75 4.03 -18.07
CA SER A 154 0.52 3.61 -17.46
C SER A 154 0.39 3.28 -15.98
N VAL A 155 1.07 2.21 -15.57
CA VAL A 155 1.12 1.70 -14.20
C VAL A 155 2.57 1.68 -13.72
N LEU A 156 2.80 2.19 -12.51
CA LEU A 156 4.04 1.98 -11.76
C LEU A 156 3.88 0.70 -10.96
N TYR A 157 4.88 -0.17 -10.94
CA TYR A 157 4.81 -1.39 -10.16
C TYR A 157 6.15 -1.81 -9.58
N TYR A 158 6.07 -2.36 -8.38
CA TYR A 158 7.20 -2.92 -7.64
C TYR A 158 7.31 -4.40 -7.96
N LYS A 159 8.47 -4.84 -8.45
CA LYS A 159 8.76 -6.22 -8.79
C LYS A 159 9.54 -6.90 -7.66
N LEU A 160 9.00 -8.03 -7.17
CA LEU A 160 9.55 -8.82 -6.06
C LEU A 160 10.71 -9.74 -6.48
N THR A 161 11.39 -9.44 -7.56
CA THR A 161 12.57 -10.18 -8.02
C THR A 161 13.80 -9.90 -7.16
N ALA A 162 14.89 -10.62 -7.36
CA ALA A 162 16.17 -10.35 -6.74
C ALA A 162 17.18 -9.84 -7.80
N PRO A 163 17.59 -8.57 -7.77
CA PRO A 163 17.18 -7.51 -6.84
C PRO A 163 15.73 -7.02 -7.10
N GLN A 164 15.09 -6.51 -6.04
CA GLN A 164 13.79 -5.84 -6.15
C GLN A 164 13.92 -4.57 -6.98
N SER A 165 12.89 -4.26 -7.78
CA SER A 165 12.95 -3.13 -8.71
C SER A 165 11.60 -2.43 -8.89
N LEU A 166 11.65 -1.14 -9.22
CA LEU A 166 10.50 -0.32 -9.61
C LEU A 166 10.48 -0.19 -11.13
N HIS A 167 9.32 -0.37 -11.70
CA HIS A 167 9.06 -0.32 -13.15
C HIS A 167 7.88 0.59 -13.46
N ALA A 168 7.79 1.03 -14.71
CA ALA A 168 6.62 1.68 -15.30
C ALA A 168 6.21 0.90 -16.54
N TYR A 169 4.96 0.42 -16.57
CA TYR A 169 4.40 -0.28 -17.71
C TYR A 169 3.46 0.62 -18.51
N ASP A 170 3.74 0.77 -19.79
CA ASP A 170 2.87 1.44 -20.77
C ASP A 170 1.91 0.39 -21.37
N ILE A 171 0.66 0.41 -20.95
CA ILE A 171 -0.36 -0.58 -21.33
C ILE A 171 -0.66 -0.51 -22.81
N LYS A 172 -0.72 0.71 -23.38
CA LYS A 172 -1.06 0.91 -24.78
C LYS A 172 0.01 0.37 -25.73
N ASN A 173 1.29 0.63 -25.39
CA ASN A 173 2.43 0.23 -26.22
C ASN A 173 3.06 -1.09 -25.78
N LYS A 174 2.51 -1.74 -24.72
CA LYS A 174 3.03 -2.98 -24.13
C LYS A 174 4.52 -2.91 -23.84
N ARG A 175 4.94 -1.83 -23.18
CA ARG A 175 6.35 -1.56 -22.92
C ARG A 175 6.63 -1.39 -21.45
N ASP A 176 7.52 -2.22 -20.92
CA ASP A 176 8.12 -2.07 -19.60
C ASP A 176 9.32 -1.15 -19.60
N VAL A 177 9.45 -0.34 -18.56
CA VAL A 177 10.57 0.57 -18.32
C VAL A 177 11.04 0.41 -16.89
N TRP A 178 12.27 -0.07 -16.73
CA TRP A 178 12.94 -0.09 -15.43
C TRP A 178 13.20 1.36 -14.93
N ILE A 179 12.98 1.61 -13.65
CA ILE A 179 13.12 2.92 -13.01
C ILE A 179 14.26 2.92 -11.98
N ALA A 180 14.23 1.99 -11.02
CA ALA A 180 15.18 1.96 -9.91
C ALA A 180 15.27 0.57 -9.27
N ASN A 181 16.39 0.30 -8.59
CA ASN A 181 16.56 -0.83 -7.68
C ASN A 181 16.21 -0.44 -6.23
N ALA A 182 16.03 -1.45 -5.37
CA ALA A 182 15.75 -1.31 -3.94
C ALA A 182 14.64 -0.29 -3.62
N PRO A 183 13.49 -0.32 -4.32
CA PRO A 183 12.39 0.58 -4.02
C PRO A 183 11.76 0.22 -2.67
N ILE A 184 11.11 1.21 -2.05
CA ILE A 184 10.12 0.93 -1.02
C ILE A 184 8.73 0.75 -1.67
N ARG A 185 7.76 0.26 -0.90
CA ARG A 185 6.39 -0.03 -1.41
C ARG A 185 5.56 1.21 -1.77
N SER A 186 6.09 2.42 -1.57
CA SER A 186 5.35 3.66 -1.82
C SER A 186 5.91 4.42 -3.01
N PHE A 187 5.06 4.66 -3.98
CA PHE A 187 5.30 5.53 -5.14
C PHE A 187 3.99 6.20 -5.54
N LYS A 188 4.03 7.52 -5.74
CA LYS A 188 2.82 8.36 -5.87
C LYS A 188 2.93 9.30 -7.06
N PRO A 189 1.98 9.25 -7.99
CA PRO A 189 1.93 10.18 -9.12
C PRO A 189 1.84 11.63 -8.65
N ILE A 190 2.62 12.51 -9.29
CA ILE A 190 2.53 13.97 -9.13
C ILE A 190 1.72 14.54 -10.30
N LYS A 191 2.09 14.13 -11.50
CA LYS A 191 1.48 14.47 -12.80
C LYS A 191 1.61 13.27 -13.72
N ASN A 192 0.98 13.35 -14.89
CA ASN A 192 0.98 12.24 -15.88
C ASN A 192 2.34 11.64 -16.25
N VAL A 193 3.43 12.36 -16.02
CA VAL A 193 4.79 11.95 -16.39
C VAL A 193 5.79 12.03 -15.23
N SER A 194 5.36 12.38 -14.03
CA SER A 194 6.24 12.51 -12.86
C SER A 194 5.60 11.89 -11.64
N PHE A 195 6.43 11.28 -10.80
CA PHE A 195 5.98 10.63 -9.57
C PHE A 195 7.05 10.66 -8.49
N PHE A 196 6.62 10.65 -7.24
CA PHE A 196 7.47 10.33 -6.10
C PHE A 196 7.66 8.84 -5.98
N TYR A 197 8.87 8.41 -5.59
CA TYR A 197 9.17 7.05 -5.18
C TYR A 197 10.27 7.08 -4.11
N GLY A 198 10.35 6.03 -3.29
CA GLY A 198 11.41 5.89 -2.31
C GLY A 198 12.35 4.76 -2.67
N THR A 199 13.63 4.92 -2.34
CA THR A 199 14.64 3.87 -2.39
C THR A 199 15.30 3.71 -1.03
N GLN A 200 15.60 2.49 -0.65
CA GLN A 200 16.37 2.26 0.58
C GLN A 200 17.86 2.47 0.32
N ASP A 201 18.48 3.24 1.19
CA ASP A 201 19.93 3.29 1.38
C ASP A 201 20.27 2.67 2.75
N LYS A 202 21.56 2.61 3.12
CA LYS A 202 22.07 1.90 4.31
C LYS A 202 21.25 2.14 5.58
N ASN A 203 20.97 3.40 5.92
CA ASN A 203 20.27 3.80 7.15
C ASN A 203 19.05 4.67 6.94
N GLU A 204 18.74 5.04 5.71
CA GLU A 204 17.69 5.97 5.36
C GLU A 204 16.86 5.49 4.17
N THR A 205 15.67 6.04 4.05
CA THR A 205 14.88 5.98 2.82
C THR A 205 15.00 7.33 2.12
N ILE A 206 15.46 7.33 0.88
CA ILE A 206 15.53 8.53 0.06
C ILE A 206 14.29 8.63 -0.80
N ILE A 207 13.47 9.65 -0.56
CA ILE A 207 12.34 9.98 -1.41
C ILE A 207 12.84 10.81 -2.58
N ARG A 208 12.49 10.39 -3.79
CA ARG A 208 12.95 10.93 -5.08
C ARG A 208 11.77 11.33 -5.95
N ILE A 209 12.01 12.23 -6.88
CA ILE A 209 11.08 12.53 -7.98
C ILE A 209 11.68 11.96 -9.26
N TYR A 210 10.89 11.17 -9.98
CA TYR A 210 11.23 10.69 -11.32
C TYR A 210 10.39 11.41 -12.37
N ASN A 211 11.04 11.82 -13.46
CA ASN A 211 10.37 12.37 -14.63
C ASN A 211 10.53 11.41 -15.81
N MET A 212 9.45 10.79 -16.25
CA MET A 212 9.43 9.81 -17.34
C MET A 212 9.87 10.39 -18.70
N ARG A 213 9.55 11.67 -18.96
CA ARG A 213 9.92 12.32 -20.23
C ARG A 213 11.41 12.62 -20.29
N LEU A 214 11.97 13.12 -19.20
CA LEU A 214 13.40 13.44 -19.09
C LEU A 214 14.25 12.22 -18.75
N LYS A 215 13.64 11.11 -18.32
CA LYS A 215 14.30 9.91 -17.79
C LYS A 215 15.30 10.25 -16.67
N LYS A 216 14.89 11.18 -15.79
CA LYS A 216 15.77 11.73 -14.75
C LYS A 216 15.13 11.55 -13.38
N SER A 217 15.95 11.18 -12.41
CA SER A 217 15.62 11.09 -11.00
C SER A 217 16.37 12.16 -10.22
N GLU A 218 15.68 12.81 -9.30
CA GLU A 218 16.24 13.79 -8.37
C GLU A 218 15.86 13.44 -6.94
N GLU A 219 16.81 13.61 -6.01
CA GLU A 219 16.53 13.45 -4.57
C GLU A 219 15.65 14.60 -4.10
N TYR A 220 14.68 14.28 -3.25
CA TYR A 220 13.77 15.27 -2.71
C TYR A 220 13.95 15.44 -1.19
N VAL A 221 13.87 14.32 -0.43
CA VAL A 221 14.08 14.32 1.02
C VAL A 221 14.46 12.94 1.52
N ALA A 222 15.36 12.88 2.51
CA ALA A 222 15.66 11.69 3.27
C ALA A 222 14.70 11.54 4.47
N VAL A 223 14.32 10.29 4.78
CA VAL A 223 13.52 9.94 5.96
C VAL A 223 14.12 8.71 6.63
N LYS A 224 13.71 8.44 7.87
CA LYS A 224 14.14 7.23 8.57
C LYS A 224 13.79 5.98 7.79
N LYS A 225 14.64 4.95 7.86
CA LYS A 225 14.52 3.70 7.10
C LYS A 225 13.20 2.97 7.31
N GLU A 226 12.63 3.04 8.52
CA GLU A 226 11.35 2.42 8.85
C GLU A 226 10.13 3.09 8.21
N ASN A 227 10.29 4.26 7.57
CA ASN A 227 9.22 4.93 6.83
C ASN A 227 9.11 4.36 5.42
N GLU A 228 8.32 3.30 5.26
CA GLU A 228 8.08 2.65 3.97
C GLU A 228 6.84 3.18 3.24
N ASP A 229 6.01 3.98 3.92
CA ASP A 229 4.82 4.60 3.33
C ASP A 229 4.87 6.10 3.42
N PHE A 230 4.60 6.72 2.29
CA PHE A 230 4.30 8.13 2.18
C PHE A 230 3.15 8.33 1.18
N ILE A 231 2.47 9.43 1.26
CA ILE A 231 1.52 9.86 0.24
C ILE A 231 1.87 11.27 -0.21
N TRP A 232 1.42 11.60 -1.40
CA TRP A 232 1.48 12.93 -1.95
C TRP A 232 0.09 13.37 -2.40
N ASP A 233 -0.27 14.57 -2.04
CA ASP A 233 -1.47 15.26 -2.48
C ASP A 233 -1.11 16.63 -3.07
N LYS A 234 -1.78 17.02 -4.16
CA LYS A 234 -1.47 18.26 -4.87
C LYS A 234 -1.65 19.53 -4.02
N THR A 235 -2.48 19.47 -3.00
CA THR A 235 -2.80 20.59 -2.10
C THR A 235 -2.01 20.52 -0.81
N LEU A 236 -1.87 19.33 -0.24
CA LEU A 236 -1.24 19.10 1.06
C LEU A 236 0.27 18.83 0.96
N GLY A 237 0.77 18.48 -0.23
CA GLY A 237 2.17 18.12 -0.42
C GLY A 237 2.51 16.69 -0.02
N LEU A 238 3.78 16.45 0.28
CA LEU A 238 4.30 15.15 0.70
C LEU A 238 4.02 14.92 2.19
N MET A 239 3.49 13.74 2.52
CA MET A 239 3.12 13.37 3.89
C MET A 239 3.60 11.97 4.23
N LYS A 240 3.92 11.75 5.51
CA LYS A 240 4.25 10.44 6.09
C LYS A 240 3.64 10.29 7.47
N SER A 241 3.64 9.08 8.00
CA SER A 241 3.35 8.83 9.41
C SER A 241 4.62 8.91 10.27
N ASP A 242 4.44 9.24 11.56
CA ASP A 242 5.47 9.12 12.59
C ASP A 242 4.78 8.75 13.92
N GLY A 243 4.86 7.47 14.32
CA GLY A 243 4.05 6.95 15.42
C GLY A 243 2.55 7.11 15.13
N SER A 244 1.82 7.76 16.02
CA SER A 244 0.39 8.08 15.89
C SER A 244 0.10 9.34 15.06
N LYS A 245 1.12 9.99 14.52
CA LYS A 245 1.02 11.30 13.87
C LYS A 245 1.08 11.22 12.37
N ILE A 246 0.43 12.17 11.71
CA ILE A 246 0.64 12.49 10.29
C ILE A 246 1.49 13.74 10.22
N MET A 247 2.60 13.63 9.49
CA MET A 247 3.58 14.71 9.26
C MET A 247 3.52 15.14 7.80
N ARG A 248 3.62 16.43 7.55
CA ARG A 248 3.72 17.05 6.22
C ARG A 248 5.12 17.64 6.03
N TYR A 249 5.72 17.43 4.89
CA TYR A 249 6.96 18.11 4.54
C TYR A 249 6.67 19.56 4.15
N ASN A 250 7.36 20.48 4.81
CA ASN A 250 7.31 21.91 4.50
C ASN A 250 8.53 22.27 3.64
N ASP A 251 8.29 22.57 2.37
CA ASP A 251 9.35 22.87 1.39
C ASP A 251 10.10 24.18 1.68
N ASP A 252 9.46 25.14 2.34
CA ASP A 252 10.06 26.44 2.61
C ASP A 252 11.15 26.35 3.70
N ILE A 253 10.86 25.60 4.76
CA ILE A 253 11.78 25.43 5.90
C ILE A 253 12.48 24.06 5.92
N LYS A 254 12.27 23.23 4.87
CA LYS A 254 12.88 21.90 4.65
C LYS A 254 12.78 20.97 5.86
N THR A 255 11.61 20.93 6.52
CA THR A 255 11.36 20.08 7.68
C THR A 255 9.97 19.46 7.67
N TRP A 256 9.81 18.41 8.48
CA TRP A 256 8.52 17.75 8.72
C TRP A 256 7.75 18.48 9.80
N VAL A 257 6.51 18.85 9.52
CA VAL A 257 5.60 19.56 10.43
C VAL A 257 4.41 18.64 10.73
N GLU A 258 4.03 18.56 12.01
CA GLU A 258 2.86 17.81 12.43
C GLU A 258 1.58 18.41 11.87
N MET A 259 0.74 17.56 11.26
CA MET A 259 -0.61 17.93 10.80
C MET A 259 -1.68 17.52 11.79
N ALA A 260 -1.56 16.33 12.36
CA ALA A 260 -2.49 15.80 13.36
C ALA A 260 -1.86 14.64 14.14
N ASP A 261 -2.35 14.42 15.37
CA ASP A 261 -2.06 13.28 16.22
C ASP A 261 -3.34 12.47 16.49
N PHE A 262 -3.27 11.16 16.29
CA PHE A 262 -4.38 10.24 16.45
C PHE A 262 -4.30 9.41 17.74
N SER A 263 -3.33 9.68 18.62
CA SER A 263 -3.13 8.95 19.88
C SER A 263 -4.36 8.99 20.80
N SER A 264 -5.04 10.14 20.87
CA SER A 264 -6.25 10.32 21.66
C SER A 264 -7.44 9.48 21.18
N PHE A 265 -7.37 8.90 19.99
CA PHE A 265 -8.37 8.00 19.42
C PHE A 265 -7.97 6.52 19.54
N GLY A 266 -6.91 6.22 20.28
CA GLY A 266 -6.41 4.85 20.48
C GLY A 266 -5.58 4.30 19.32
N VAL A 267 -5.11 5.14 18.42
CA VAL A 267 -4.20 4.74 17.34
C VAL A 267 -2.76 4.84 17.83
N GLY A 268 -2.07 3.71 18.02
CA GLY A 268 -0.70 3.69 18.53
C GLY A 268 0.34 4.00 17.44
N LYS A 269 0.38 3.19 16.39
CA LYS A 269 1.30 3.38 15.26
C LYS A 269 0.54 3.33 13.95
N ILE A 270 0.67 4.39 13.16
CA ILE A 270 0.11 4.46 11.80
C ILE A 270 1.09 3.78 10.84
N THR A 271 0.64 2.73 10.17
CA THR A 271 1.44 2.01 9.18
C THR A 271 1.07 2.37 7.74
N ARG A 272 -0.15 2.92 7.54
CA ARG A 272 -0.65 3.39 6.25
C ARG A 272 -1.82 4.35 6.45
N PHE A 273 -2.03 5.26 5.50
CA PHE A 273 -3.18 6.13 5.52
C PHE A 273 -3.59 6.56 4.11
N ALA A 274 -4.83 6.99 3.96
CA ALA A 274 -5.39 7.51 2.71
C ALA A 274 -6.37 8.63 2.98
N PHE A 275 -6.39 9.67 2.13
CA PHE A 275 -7.40 10.72 2.16
C PHE A 275 -8.52 10.44 1.14
N SER A 276 -9.74 10.82 1.49
CA SER A 276 -10.81 10.87 0.51
C SER A 276 -10.56 12.00 -0.51
N PRO A 277 -10.93 11.83 -1.79
CA PRO A 277 -10.72 12.85 -2.82
C PRO A 277 -11.30 14.23 -2.49
N ASN A 278 -12.41 14.27 -1.73
CA ASN A 278 -13.05 15.52 -1.29
C ASN A 278 -12.43 16.11 0.00
N GLY A 279 -11.40 15.50 0.58
CA GLY A 279 -10.72 15.97 1.80
C GLY A 279 -11.55 15.91 3.08
N ARG A 280 -12.69 15.19 3.09
CA ARG A 280 -13.57 15.09 4.27
C ARG A 280 -13.23 13.95 5.20
N TYR A 281 -12.53 12.93 4.70
CA TYR A 281 -12.18 11.73 5.44
C TYR A 281 -10.71 11.40 5.31
N ILE A 282 -10.19 10.78 6.36
CA ILE A 282 -8.93 10.05 6.33
C ILE A 282 -9.15 8.64 6.87
N ALA A 283 -8.65 7.64 6.17
CA ALA A 283 -8.54 6.28 6.68
C ALA A 283 -7.12 6.05 7.15
N VAL A 284 -6.97 5.51 8.36
CA VAL A 284 -5.68 5.25 8.99
C VAL A 284 -5.62 3.77 9.35
N VAL A 285 -4.54 3.12 8.97
CA VAL A 285 -4.22 1.75 9.38
C VAL A 285 -3.32 1.83 10.60
N GLY A 286 -3.81 1.31 11.71
CA GLY A 286 -3.11 1.33 12.98
C GLY A 286 -3.05 -0.05 13.62
N ASN A 287 -1.98 -0.28 14.39
CA ASN A 287 -1.90 -1.38 15.34
C ASN A 287 -2.40 -0.89 16.69
N LYS A 288 -3.09 -1.75 17.42
CA LYS A 288 -3.47 -1.49 18.80
C LYS A 288 -2.24 -1.48 19.70
#